data_bdfc0f0d1d05043d1bc254936c040500
#
_entry.id   bdfc0f0d1d05043d1bc254936c040500
#
_cell.length_a   1.000
_cell.length_b   1.000
_cell.length_c   1.000
_cell.angle_alpha   90.00
_cell.angle_beta   90.00
_cell.angle_gamma   90.00
#
_symmetry.space_group_name_H-M   'P 1'
#
loop_
_entity.id
_entity.type
_entity.pdbx_description
1 polymer ?
#
loop_
_entity_poly.entity_id
_entity_poly.type
_entity_poly.pdbx_seq_one_letter_code
_entity_poly.pdbx_strand_id
1 'polypeptide(L)'
;MQIEAKYTLGVPENKAWLNEQRDNLMNFGHAFPSPGGGSYWLGDDGTPWRDRNRETWITCRMTHVYSLAAFVGHPGAEALVDAGLRGLRGELHDDANGGWYAAVTPEGGRIGTKQCYAHAFVLLASSSATLLGRPGAAELLADAQDVFLKRFWDDEVDLSVDTWNEDFTELDPYRGLNANMHSVE
;
A
#
# COMPACT_ATOMS: atom_id res chain seq x y z
N MET A 1 -7.20 -17.76 37.71
CA MET A 1 -8.11 -17.03 36.83
C MET A 1 -8.16 -17.81 35.52
N GLN A 2 -9.21 -18.58 35.30
CA GLN A 2 -9.40 -19.26 34.00
C GLN A 2 -9.73 -18.19 32.98
N ILE A 3 -8.83 -17.96 32.01
CA ILE A 3 -9.14 -17.18 30.82
C ILE A 3 -10.29 -17.93 30.13
N GLU A 4 -11.42 -17.28 29.94
CA GLU A 4 -12.57 -17.91 29.28
C GLU A 4 -12.12 -18.47 27.92
N ALA A 5 -12.35 -19.76 27.72
CA ALA A 5 -11.87 -20.49 26.53
C ALA A 5 -12.34 -19.84 25.21
N LYS A 6 -13.47 -19.12 25.22
CA LYS A 6 -14.00 -18.41 24.03
C LYS A 6 -13.07 -17.37 23.41
N TYR A 7 -12.05 -16.88 24.14
CA TYR A 7 -11.09 -15.89 23.63
C TYR A 7 -9.76 -16.50 23.17
N THR A 8 -9.65 -17.83 23.17
CA THR A 8 -8.44 -18.50 22.68
C THR A 8 -8.56 -18.83 21.19
N LEU A 9 -7.46 -18.70 20.44
CA LEU A 9 -7.42 -18.98 18.99
C LEU A 9 -7.73 -20.45 18.66
N GLY A 10 -7.52 -21.38 19.61
CA GLY A 10 -7.82 -22.81 19.44
C GLY A 10 -9.28 -23.19 19.49
N VAL A 11 -10.17 -22.28 19.90
CA VAL A 11 -11.62 -22.55 20.00
C VAL A 11 -12.27 -22.39 18.64
N PRO A 12 -12.96 -23.42 18.09
CA PRO A 12 -13.56 -23.39 16.75
C PRO A 12 -14.52 -22.21 16.53
N GLU A 13 -15.34 -21.89 17.53
CA GLU A 13 -16.34 -20.81 17.47
C GLU A 13 -15.64 -19.45 17.35
N ASN A 14 -14.52 -19.24 18.06
CA ASN A 14 -13.75 -18.02 17.97
C ASN A 14 -13.04 -17.89 16.61
N LYS A 15 -12.53 -19.00 16.09
CA LYS A 15 -11.96 -19.03 14.74
C LYS A 15 -13.01 -18.71 13.66
N ALA A 16 -14.22 -19.27 13.80
CA ALA A 16 -15.31 -18.96 12.89
C ALA A 16 -15.69 -17.48 12.92
N TRP A 17 -15.81 -16.89 14.12
CA TRP A 17 -16.06 -15.47 14.29
C TRP A 17 -14.96 -14.59 13.67
N LEU A 18 -13.69 -14.91 13.88
CA LEU A 18 -12.56 -14.17 13.28
C LEU A 18 -12.59 -14.23 11.75
N ASN A 19 -12.92 -15.37 11.17
CA ASN A 19 -13.09 -15.51 9.72
C ASN A 19 -14.25 -14.65 9.21
N GLU A 20 -15.37 -14.62 9.90
CA GLU A 20 -16.51 -13.77 9.57
C GLU A 20 -16.13 -12.27 9.61
N GLN A 21 -15.41 -11.84 10.67
CA GLN A 21 -14.94 -10.44 10.76
C GLN A 21 -13.97 -10.08 9.63
N ARG A 22 -13.02 -10.98 9.30
CA ARG A 22 -12.13 -10.82 8.16
C ARG A 22 -12.91 -10.62 6.86
N ASP A 23 -13.88 -11.51 6.60
CA ASP A 23 -14.65 -11.47 5.35
C ASP A 23 -15.52 -10.20 5.28
N ASN A 24 -16.09 -9.76 6.40
CA ASN A 24 -16.83 -8.51 6.49
C ASN A 24 -15.94 -7.28 6.17
N LEU A 25 -14.71 -7.22 6.69
CA LEU A 25 -13.76 -6.14 6.41
C LEU A 25 -13.30 -6.18 4.94
N MET A 26 -13.06 -7.36 4.39
CA MET A 26 -12.70 -7.50 2.97
C MET A 26 -13.85 -7.06 2.06
N ASN A 27 -15.09 -7.42 2.36
CA ASN A 27 -16.27 -6.98 1.62
C ASN A 27 -16.47 -5.46 1.72
N PHE A 28 -16.25 -4.88 2.89
CA PHE A 28 -16.30 -3.42 3.10
C PHE A 28 -15.35 -2.68 2.16
N GLY A 29 -14.14 -3.18 1.97
CA GLY A 29 -13.11 -2.54 1.16
C GLY A 29 -13.31 -2.64 -0.35
N HIS A 30 -14.23 -3.45 -0.87
CA HIS A 30 -14.36 -3.74 -2.31
C HIS A 30 -14.54 -2.51 -3.22
N ALA A 31 -15.07 -1.41 -2.70
CA ALA A 31 -15.34 -0.20 -3.46
C ALA A 31 -14.13 0.76 -3.57
N PHE A 32 -12.96 0.37 -3.07
CA PHE A 32 -11.80 1.25 -3.08
C PHE A 32 -11.27 1.64 -4.47
N PRO A 33 -11.32 0.79 -5.52
CA PRO A 33 -10.64 1.09 -6.77
C PRO A 33 -11.20 2.30 -7.50
N SER A 34 -10.31 3.17 -7.97
CA SER A 34 -10.68 4.20 -8.94
C SER A 34 -10.62 3.64 -10.37
N PRO A 35 -11.35 4.24 -11.33
CA PRO A 35 -11.33 3.79 -12.74
C PRO A 35 -9.92 3.80 -13.37
N GLY A 36 -9.09 4.81 -13.04
CA GLY A 36 -7.70 4.91 -13.50
C GLY A 36 -6.72 4.00 -12.76
N GLY A 37 -7.18 3.33 -11.70
CA GLY A 37 -6.37 2.58 -10.74
C GLY A 37 -6.09 3.39 -9.47
N GLY A 38 -5.52 2.72 -8.47
CA GLY A 38 -5.30 3.30 -7.16
C GLY A 38 -6.55 3.31 -6.29
N SER A 39 -6.43 3.81 -5.07
CA SER A 39 -7.44 3.70 -4.03
C SER A 39 -8.09 5.03 -3.71
N TYR A 40 -9.41 5.06 -3.73
CA TYR A 40 -10.17 6.06 -3.00
C TYR A 40 -10.09 5.81 -1.49
N TRP A 41 -10.29 6.85 -0.70
CA TRP A 41 -10.70 6.74 0.69
C TRP A 41 -12.13 6.21 0.75
N LEU A 42 -12.44 5.46 1.79
CA LEU A 42 -13.80 4.97 2.05
C LEU A 42 -14.38 5.64 3.28
N GLY A 43 -15.64 6.02 3.21
CA GLY A 43 -16.41 6.45 4.36
C GLY A 43 -16.74 5.28 5.29
N ASP A 44 -17.34 5.56 6.43
CA ASP A 44 -17.70 4.56 7.45
C ASP A 44 -18.71 3.51 6.93
N ASP A 45 -19.43 3.83 5.86
CA ASP A 45 -20.35 2.95 5.16
C ASP A 45 -19.75 2.23 3.94
N GLY A 46 -18.43 2.40 3.70
CA GLY A 46 -17.73 1.84 2.54
C GLY A 46 -17.90 2.66 1.25
N THR A 47 -18.58 3.81 1.29
CA THR A 47 -18.76 4.67 0.10
C THR A 47 -17.45 5.36 -0.27
N PRO A 48 -17.00 5.29 -1.56
CA PRO A 48 -15.77 5.95 -1.99
C PRO A 48 -15.87 7.48 -1.96
N TRP A 49 -14.90 8.13 -1.32
CA TRP A 49 -14.76 9.60 -1.32
C TRP A 49 -14.00 10.04 -2.56
N ARG A 50 -14.72 10.45 -3.57
CA ARG A 50 -14.17 10.81 -4.89
C ARG A 50 -13.59 12.23 -4.95
N ASP A 51 -13.87 13.05 -3.95
CA ASP A 51 -13.42 14.42 -3.76
C ASP A 51 -12.11 14.53 -2.95
N ARG A 52 -11.53 13.39 -2.56
CA ARG A 52 -10.24 13.31 -1.89
C ARG A 52 -9.14 12.79 -2.81
N ASN A 53 -7.92 13.14 -2.45
CA ASN A 53 -6.72 12.62 -3.10
C ASN A 53 -6.66 11.09 -3.03
N ARG A 54 -6.17 10.48 -4.10
CA ARG A 54 -5.77 9.07 -4.10
C ARG A 54 -4.31 8.99 -3.68
N GLU A 55 -4.11 8.57 -2.45
CA GLU A 55 -2.80 8.48 -1.81
C GLU A 55 -2.05 7.21 -2.24
N THR A 56 -0.74 7.33 -2.49
CA THR A 56 0.10 6.16 -2.83
C THR A 56 0.10 5.13 -1.72
N TRP A 57 0.32 5.55 -0.47
CA TRP A 57 0.37 4.63 0.67
C TRP A 57 -0.97 3.92 0.95
N ILE A 58 -2.12 4.58 0.73
CA ILE A 58 -3.45 3.93 0.83
C ILE A 58 -3.60 2.88 -0.27
N THR A 59 -3.24 3.23 -1.53
CA THR A 59 -3.27 2.30 -2.65
C THR A 59 -2.42 1.06 -2.37
N CYS A 60 -1.23 1.24 -1.83
CA CYS A 60 -0.33 0.14 -1.46
C CYS A 60 -0.94 -0.75 -0.38
N ARG A 61 -1.49 -0.18 0.69
CA ARG A 61 -2.13 -0.94 1.77
C ARG A 61 -3.31 -1.76 1.26
N MET A 62 -4.16 -1.19 0.43
CA MET A 62 -5.28 -1.92 -0.17
C MET A 62 -4.78 -3.04 -1.09
N THR A 63 -3.74 -2.79 -1.90
CA THR A 63 -3.11 -3.81 -2.75
C THR A 63 -2.55 -4.97 -1.91
N HIS A 64 -1.85 -4.66 -0.81
CA HIS A 64 -1.31 -5.67 0.11
C HIS A 64 -2.42 -6.49 0.77
N VAL A 65 -3.43 -5.83 1.37
CA VAL A 65 -4.55 -6.50 2.05
C VAL A 65 -5.30 -7.44 1.10
N TYR A 66 -5.58 -7.00 -0.15
CA TYR A 66 -6.24 -7.87 -1.11
C TYR A 66 -5.33 -8.95 -1.70
N SER A 67 -4.01 -8.77 -1.69
CA SER A 67 -3.07 -9.87 -1.96
C SER A 67 -3.20 -10.96 -0.89
N LEU A 68 -3.25 -10.57 0.39
CA LEU A 68 -3.52 -11.52 1.49
C LEU A 68 -4.91 -12.15 1.38
N ALA A 69 -5.93 -11.37 0.97
CA ALA A 69 -7.28 -11.86 0.73
C ALA A 69 -7.31 -12.95 -0.37
N ALA A 70 -6.56 -12.76 -1.45
CA ALA A 70 -6.44 -13.73 -2.52
C ALA A 70 -5.78 -15.05 -2.04
N PHE A 71 -4.76 -14.99 -1.19
CA PHE A 71 -4.14 -16.19 -0.61
C PHE A 71 -5.11 -17.01 0.26
N VAL A 72 -6.10 -16.39 0.88
CA VAL A 72 -7.16 -17.10 1.64
C VAL A 72 -8.41 -17.40 0.80
N GLY A 73 -8.36 -17.14 -0.52
CA GLY A 73 -9.43 -17.48 -1.46
C GLY A 73 -10.64 -16.54 -1.45
N HIS A 74 -10.45 -15.27 -1.01
CA HIS A 74 -11.54 -14.28 -1.02
C HIS A 74 -11.97 -13.95 -2.45
N PRO A 75 -13.27 -14.06 -2.80
CA PRO A 75 -13.74 -13.86 -4.17
C PRO A 75 -13.46 -12.45 -4.70
N GLY A 76 -12.93 -12.36 -5.92
CA GLY A 76 -12.64 -11.08 -6.58
C GLY A 76 -11.39 -10.35 -6.10
N ALA A 77 -10.67 -10.86 -5.09
CA ALA A 77 -9.49 -10.21 -4.52
C ALA A 77 -8.40 -9.93 -5.55
N GLU A 78 -8.12 -10.86 -6.47
CA GLU A 78 -7.11 -10.67 -7.52
C GLU A 78 -7.39 -9.47 -8.43
N ALA A 79 -8.65 -9.24 -8.80
CA ALA A 79 -9.04 -8.08 -9.61
C ALA A 79 -8.82 -6.76 -8.86
N LEU A 80 -8.98 -6.77 -7.54
CA LEU A 80 -8.72 -5.62 -6.67
C LEU A 80 -7.21 -5.36 -6.54
N VAL A 81 -6.38 -6.41 -6.44
CA VAL A 81 -4.91 -6.28 -6.52
C VAL A 81 -4.50 -5.66 -7.86
N ASP A 82 -5.04 -6.14 -8.98
CA ASP A 82 -4.73 -5.59 -10.31
C ASP A 82 -5.13 -4.11 -10.45
N ALA A 83 -6.23 -3.70 -9.82
CA ALA A 83 -6.63 -2.29 -9.78
C ALA A 83 -5.63 -1.43 -9.00
N GLY A 84 -5.12 -1.91 -7.87
CA GLY A 84 -4.07 -1.25 -7.11
C GLY A 84 -2.77 -1.14 -7.91
N LEU A 85 -2.29 -2.25 -8.48
CA LEU A 85 -1.08 -2.30 -9.32
C LEU A 85 -1.19 -1.36 -10.53
N ARG A 86 -2.36 -1.26 -11.15
CA ARG A 86 -2.60 -0.33 -12.25
C ARG A 86 -2.38 1.12 -11.83
N GLY A 87 -2.83 1.51 -10.63
CA GLY A 87 -2.58 2.84 -10.08
C GLY A 87 -1.10 3.09 -9.78
N LEU A 88 -0.42 2.12 -9.16
CA LEU A 88 1.00 2.20 -8.81
C LEU A 88 1.94 2.20 -10.01
N ARG A 89 1.55 1.61 -11.13
CA ARG A 89 2.29 1.59 -12.40
C ARG A 89 1.86 2.67 -13.37
N GLY A 90 0.86 3.45 -13.03
CA GLY A 90 0.26 4.49 -13.87
C GLY A 90 0.25 5.85 -13.19
N GLU A 91 -0.92 6.35 -12.81
CA GLU A 91 -1.09 7.73 -12.36
C GLU A 91 -0.25 8.12 -11.12
N LEU A 92 0.09 7.16 -10.27
CA LEU A 92 0.89 7.39 -9.06
C LEU A 92 2.39 7.32 -9.30
N HIS A 93 2.85 6.72 -10.40
CA HIS A 93 4.27 6.64 -10.77
C HIS A 93 4.74 7.93 -11.44
N ASP A 94 5.95 8.35 -11.14
CA ASP A 94 6.60 9.51 -11.79
C ASP A 94 7.60 9.02 -12.85
N ASP A 95 7.13 8.94 -14.09
CA ASP A 95 7.94 8.46 -15.22
C ASP A 95 9.10 9.42 -15.57
N ALA A 96 9.02 10.68 -15.12
CA ALA A 96 10.05 11.69 -15.42
C ALA A 96 11.23 11.64 -14.46
N ASN A 97 10.95 11.52 -13.15
CA ASN A 97 11.98 11.59 -12.10
C ASN A 97 12.21 10.25 -11.40
N GLY A 98 11.32 9.28 -11.63
CA GLY A 98 11.28 8.01 -10.92
C GLY A 98 10.56 8.07 -9.58
N GLY A 99 10.24 6.91 -9.02
CA GLY A 99 9.50 6.78 -7.78
C GLY A 99 8.03 7.18 -7.89
N TRP A 100 7.40 7.44 -6.74
CA TRP A 100 5.95 7.66 -6.68
C TRP A 100 5.63 9.02 -6.09
N TYR A 101 4.65 9.71 -6.71
CA TYR A 101 4.01 10.88 -6.13
C TYR A 101 3.39 10.54 -4.78
N ALA A 102 3.28 11.49 -3.86
CA ALA A 102 2.56 11.26 -2.61
C ALA A 102 1.08 10.94 -2.88
N ALA A 103 0.47 11.65 -3.85
CA ALA A 103 -0.92 11.47 -4.20
C ALA A 103 -1.26 12.02 -5.59
N VAL A 104 -2.46 11.64 -6.08
CA VAL A 104 -3.13 12.25 -7.23
C VAL A 104 -4.41 12.93 -6.75
N THR A 105 -4.61 14.20 -7.11
CA THR A 105 -5.82 14.95 -6.74
C THR A 105 -7.04 14.47 -7.53
N PRO A 106 -8.27 14.81 -7.11
CA PRO A 106 -9.48 14.47 -7.88
C PRO A 106 -9.46 14.99 -9.31
N GLU A 107 -8.85 16.15 -9.55
CA GLU A 107 -8.73 16.80 -10.85
C GLU A 107 -7.56 16.25 -11.69
N GLY A 108 -6.81 15.29 -11.16
CA GLY A 108 -5.67 14.66 -11.85
C GLY A 108 -4.32 15.36 -11.66
N GLY A 109 -4.25 16.37 -10.79
CA GLY A 109 -2.98 16.98 -10.37
C GLY A 109 -2.11 16.00 -9.58
N ARG A 110 -0.79 16.25 -9.53
CA ARG A 110 0.18 15.43 -8.81
C ARG A 110 0.67 16.16 -7.56
N ILE A 111 0.76 15.45 -6.42
CA ILE A 111 1.45 15.93 -5.23
C ILE A 111 2.82 15.30 -5.26
N GLY A 112 3.81 16.12 -5.69
CA GLY A 112 5.12 15.66 -6.15
C GLY A 112 6.07 15.14 -5.07
N THR A 113 5.84 15.46 -3.79
CA THR A 113 6.73 15.02 -2.71
C THR A 113 6.96 13.50 -2.72
N LYS A 114 8.24 13.10 -2.59
CA LYS A 114 8.66 11.70 -2.55
C LYS A 114 8.89 11.30 -1.09
N GLN A 115 7.98 10.52 -0.55
CA GLN A 115 7.99 10.11 0.85
C GLN A 115 8.54 8.69 1.03
N CYS A 116 9.54 8.51 1.86
CA CYS A 116 10.08 7.20 2.23
C CYS A 116 8.96 6.26 2.72
N TYR A 117 8.09 6.76 3.59
CA TYR A 117 6.91 6.04 4.07
C TYR A 117 6.07 5.43 2.94
N ALA A 118 5.72 6.24 1.93
CA ALA A 118 4.94 5.75 0.79
C ALA A 118 5.71 4.71 -0.04
N HIS A 119 7.03 4.93 -0.25
CA HIS A 119 7.88 4.01 -1.01
C HIS A 119 8.09 2.67 -0.29
N ALA A 120 8.19 2.65 1.04
CA ALA A 120 8.20 1.41 1.83
C ALA A 120 6.91 0.60 1.60
N PHE A 121 5.75 1.26 1.53
CA PHE A 121 4.50 0.57 1.18
C PHE A 121 4.42 0.11 -0.28
N VAL A 122 5.11 0.78 -1.22
CA VAL A 122 5.22 0.25 -2.60
C VAL A 122 5.99 -1.06 -2.60
N LEU A 123 7.09 -1.17 -1.83
CA LEU A 123 7.83 -2.42 -1.65
C LEU A 123 6.92 -3.53 -1.08
N LEU A 124 6.18 -3.25 -0.01
CA LEU A 124 5.28 -4.21 0.61
C LEU A 124 4.18 -4.69 -0.35
N ALA A 125 3.52 -3.76 -1.04
CA ALA A 125 2.44 -4.07 -1.97
C ALA A 125 2.93 -4.89 -3.17
N SER A 126 4.04 -4.46 -3.80
CA SER A 126 4.61 -5.14 -4.96
C SER A 126 5.18 -6.52 -4.60
N SER A 127 5.80 -6.66 -3.42
CA SER A 127 6.25 -7.95 -2.88
C SER A 127 5.09 -8.93 -2.72
N SER A 128 4.01 -8.52 -2.07
CA SER A 128 2.82 -9.35 -1.85
C SER A 128 2.15 -9.76 -3.16
N ALA A 129 2.04 -8.82 -4.11
CA ALA A 129 1.46 -9.08 -5.42
C ALA A 129 2.38 -9.98 -6.28
N THR A 130 3.70 -9.88 -6.12
CA THR A 130 4.68 -10.77 -6.77
C THR A 130 4.53 -12.20 -6.26
N LEU A 131 4.41 -12.39 -4.96
CA LEU A 131 4.15 -13.71 -4.37
C LEU A 131 2.84 -14.34 -4.87
N LEU A 132 1.85 -13.50 -5.15
CA LEU A 132 0.58 -13.92 -5.75
C LEU A 132 0.69 -14.18 -7.28
N GLY A 133 1.83 -13.86 -7.90
CA GLY A 133 2.05 -14.02 -9.34
C GLY A 133 1.26 -13.04 -10.22
N ARG A 134 0.95 -11.83 -9.69
CA ARG A 134 0.19 -10.84 -10.48
C ARG A 134 1.06 -10.21 -11.58
N PRO A 135 0.48 -9.99 -12.79
CA PRO A 135 1.22 -9.43 -13.92
C PRO A 135 1.80 -8.04 -13.62
N GLY A 136 3.09 -7.84 -13.88
CA GLY A 136 3.82 -6.59 -13.70
C GLY A 136 4.18 -6.26 -12.24
N ALA A 137 3.90 -7.17 -11.29
CA ALA A 137 4.24 -6.97 -9.89
C ALA A 137 5.74 -7.10 -9.63
N ALA A 138 6.41 -8.05 -10.29
CA ALA A 138 7.85 -8.25 -10.13
C ALA A 138 8.67 -7.08 -10.69
N GLU A 139 8.24 -6.51 -11.82
CA GLU A 139 8.86 -5.32 -12.41
C GLU A 139 8.66 -4.10 -11.50
N LEU A 140 7.45 -3.94 -10.93
CA LEU A 140 7.16 -2.89 -9.96
C LEU A 140 8.01 -3.03 -8.69
N LEU A 141 8.21 -4.26 -8.21
CA LEU A 141 9.07 -4.52 -7.05
C LEU A 141 10.52 -4.17 -7.33
N ALA A 142 11.05 -4.54 -8.50
CA ALA A 142 12.42 -4.23 -8.88
C ALA A 142 12.66 -2.72 -8.97
N ASP A 143 11.71 -1.97 -9.55
CA ASP A 143 11.76 -0.51 -9.62
C ASP A 143 11.69 0.11 -8.22
N ALA A 144 10.77 -0.35 -7.37
CA ALA A 144 10.65 0.14 -6.00
C ALA A 144 11.92 -0.09 -5.17
N GLN A 145 12.57 -1.25 -5.33
CA GLN A 145 13.85 -1.55 -4.68
C GLN A 145 14.96 -0.62 -5.17
N ASP A 146 15.06 -0.39 -6.47
CA ASP A 146 16.06 0.49 -7.06
C ASP A 146 15.92 1.93 -6.56
N VAL A 147 14.70 2.48 -6.58
CA VAL A 147 14.41 3.82 -6.06
C VAL A 147 14.68 3.90 -4.58
N PHE A 148 14.23 2.92 -3.78
CA PHE A 148 14.41 2.92 -2.34
C PHE A 148 15.89 2.93 -1.95
N LEU A 149 16.68 2.03 -2.51
CA LEU A 149 18.11 1.91 -2.20
C LEU A 149 18.92 3.13 -2.68
N LYS A 150 18.54 3.73 -3.80
CA LYS A 150 19.26 4.89 -4.34
C LYS A 150 18.89 6.22 -3.70
N ARG A 151 17.66 6.38 -3.21
CA ARG A 151 17.11 7.67 -2.81
C ARG A 151 16.81 7.79 -1.33
N PHE A 152 16.46 6.69 -0.68
CA PHE A 152 16.02 6.73 0.72
C PHE A 152 16.98 6.08 1.70
N TRP A 153 17.64 4.98 1.33
CA TRP A 153 18.57 4.32 2.21
C TRP A 153 19.91 5.04 2.28
N ASP A 154 20.44 5.23 3.48
CA ASP A 154 21.72 5.88 3.76
C ASP A 154 22.63 4.89 4.50
N ASP A 155 23.60 4.31 3.74
CA ASP A 155 24.54 3.30 4.25
C ASP A 155 25.52 3.85 5.30
N GLU A 156 25.69 5.18 5.41
CA GLU A 156 26.64 5.75 6.39
C GLU A 156 26.09 5.73 7.81
N VAL A 157 24.76 5.80 7.94
CA VAL A 157 24.08 5.88 9.23
C VAL A 157 23.08 4.75 9.47
N ASP A 158 22.93 3.82 8.53
CA ASP A 158 21.99 2.69 8.57
C ASP A 158 20.53 3.13 8.84
N LEU A 159 20.11 4.22 8.24
CA LEU A 159 18.76 4.78 8.36
C LEU A 159 18.26 5.32 7.03
N SER A 160 16.95 5.28 6.84
CA SER A 160 16.31 5.94 5.71
C SER A 160 16.16 7.43 5.96
N VAL A 161 16.33 8.24 4.89
CA VAL A 161 15.88 9.64 4.85
C VAL A 161 14.36 9.68 4.67
N ASP A 162 13.70 10.79 5.04
CA ASP A 162 12.22 10.82 5.12
C ASP A 162 11.56 11.31 3.83
N THR A 163 11.91 12.51 3.35
CA THR A 163 11.16 13.18 2.29
C THR A 163 12.07 13.94 1.34
N TRP A 164 11.85 13.76 0.05
CA TRP A 164 12.43 14.55 -1.04
C TRP A 164 11.35 15.42 -1.70
N ASN A 165 11.79 16.47 -2.40
CA ASN A 165 10.97 17.14 -3.40
C ASN A 165 10.75 16.23 -4.63
N GLU A 166 9.97 16.69 -5.60
CA GLU A 166 9.51 15.89 -6.74
C GLU A 166 10.64 15.29 -7.58
N ASP A 167 11.71 16.04 -7.84
CA ASP A 167 12.82 15.65 -8.69
C ASP A 167 14.05 15.10 -7.94
N PHE A 168 13.91 14.82 -6.65
CA PHE A 168 14.98 14.30 -5.79
C PHE A 168 16.22 15.23 -5.69
N THR A 169 16.05 16.55 -5.80
CA THR A 169 17.13 17.51 -5.68
C THR A 169 17.23 18.16 -4.30
N GLU A 170 16.13 18.21 -3.56
CA GLU A 170 16.07 18.80 -2.22
C GLU A 170 15.55 17.77 -1.20
N LEU A 171 16.42 17.45 -0.23
CA LEU A 171 16.13 16.51 0.87
C LEU A 171 15.71 17.28 2.12
N ASP A 172 14.57 16.89 2.72
CA ASP A 172 14.28 17.25 4.12
C ASP A 172 15.24 16.47 5.04
N PRO A 173 16.02 17.13 5.89
CA PRO A 173 16.99 16.48 6.76
C PRO A 173 16.36 15.64 7.89
N TYR A 174 15.06 15.72 8.07
CA TYR A 174 14.34 14.92 9.07
C TYR A 174 14.46 13.43 8.78
N ARG A 175 14.65 12.63 9.84
CA ARG A 175 14.66 11.15 9.78
C ARG A 175 13.59 10.62 10.73
N GLY A 176 12.43 10.29 10.17
CA GLY A 176 11.26 9.88 10.93
C GLY A 176 11.34 8.43 11.40
N LEU A 177 10.96 8.18 12.65
CA LEU A 177 10.82 6.82 13.17
C LEU A 177 9.79 6.01 12.35
N ASN A 178 8.69 6.65 11.96
CA ASN A 178 7.61 5.99 11.22
C ASN A 178 8.07 5.46 9.86
N ALA A 179 8.78 6.29 9.07
CA ALA A 179 9.32 5.87 7.79
C ALA A 179 10.34 4.73 7.95
N ASN A 180 11.27 4.85 8.90
CA ASN A 180 12.28 3.83 9.17
C ASN A 180 11.67 2.52 9.66
N MET A 181 10.64 2.56 10.51
CA MET A 181 9.93 1.36 10.97
C MET A 181 9.31 0.58 9.79
N HIS A 182 8.61 1.27 8.89
CA HIS A 182 7.98 0.63 7.74
C HIS A 182 8.99 0.19 6.66
N SER A 183 10.20 0.75 6.67
CA SER A 183 11.28 0.33 5.75
C SER A 183 11.83 -1.05 6.04
N VAL A 184 11.62 -1.59 7.24
CA VAL A 184 12.10 -2.93 7.65
C VAL A 184 11.01 -4.01 7.66
N GLU A 185 9.76 -3.67 7.32
CA GLU A 185 8.69 -4.66 7.14
C GLU A 185 8.86 -5.43 5.83
#